data_587634c0860e656ccff41331f9d1660c
#
_entry.id   587634c0860e656ccff41331f9d1660c
#
_cell.length_a   1.000
_cell.length_b   1.000
_cell.length_c   1.000
_cell.angle_alpha   90.00
_cell.angle_beta   90.00
_cell.angle_gamma   90.00
#
_symmetry.space_group_name_H-M   'P 1'
#
loop_
_entity.id
_entity.type
_entity.pdbx_description
1 polymer ?
#
loop_
_entity_poly.entity_id
_entity_poly.type
_entity_poly.pdbx_seq_one_letter_code
_entity_poly.pdbx_strand_id
1 'polypeptide(L)'
;MHKLCRLGIALILALSVVAITGQPAHAAPGRADGKRITLLVHGFDREADVNCAGGWKSAKDLLTANGWTNVYTFGYYTGATNCDVKVDGTTDTRIQEVGRQLAWTVYYYWSGRGVGIDIMAHSMGGLVSRAAIEGVRRYGAAVTATDLPQLASLADVGTAAWPSGWPPYLYIEDIVTLGTPHKGISGVLEACALTHEQCSDMREGSGFLSWLGGLKSSEMGTDYTLLGSGYDDTVDGESAVKGWDSDVSHAAVYYKASDGDTITHTEMRTEKATAFDAEWRNLDDHGRGYYSPPLVQGMYGLYNHMLY
;
A
#
# COMPACT_ATOMS: atom_id res chain seq x y z
N MET A 1 -78.02 -32.98 -27.01
CA MET A 1 -76.90 -33.62 -26.16
C MET A 1 -75.61 -33.13 -26.72
N HIS A 2 -75.04 -32.05 -26.16
CA HIS A 2 -73.78 -31.46 -26.61
C HIS A 2 -72.69 -31.80 -25.58
N LYS A 3 -71.63 -32.59 -25.97
CA LYS A 3 -70.47 -32.86 -25.19
C LYS A 3 -69.44 -31.75 -25.42
N LEU A 4 -69.18 -30.94 -24.41
CA LEU A 4 -68.10 -29.98 -24.40
C LEU A 4 -66.75 -30.73 -24.07
N CYS A 5 -65.83 -30.64 -25.01
CA CYS A 5 -64.41 -31.10 -24.82
C CYS A 5 -63.59 -29.96 -24.19
N ARG A 6 -63.10 -30.12 -22.96
CA ARG A 6 -62.21 -29.17 -22.31
C ARG A 6 -60.78 -29.57 -22.64
N LEU A 7 -60.10 -28.73 -23.45
CA LEU A 7 -58.65 -28.77 -23.63
C LEU A 7 -57.98 -28.12 -22.41
N GLY A 8 -57.25 -28.88 -21.65
CA GLY A 8 -56.35 -28.40 -20.62
C GLY A 8 -55.00 -28.03 -21.21
N ILE A 9 -54.63 -26.75 -21.18
CA ILE A 9 -53.27 -26.29 -21.54
C ILE A 9 -52.41 -26.44 -20.30
N ALA A 10 -51.47 -27.39 -20.31
CA ALA A 10 -50.43 -27.51 -19.28
C ALA A 10 -49.28 -26.55 -19.60
N LEU A 11 -49.17 -25.47 -18.77
CA LEU A 11 -48.07 -24.52 -18.83
C LEU A 11 -46.83 -25.13 -18.13
N ILE A 12 -45.85 -25.56 -18.91
CA ILE A 12 -44.55 -26.04 -18.36
C ILE A 12 -43.70 -24.79 -18.11
N LEU A 13 -43.56 -24.40 -16.84
CA LEU A 13 -42.53 -23.42 -16.41
C LEU A 13 -41.17 -24.12 -16.42
N ALA A 14 -40.34 -23.80 -17.40
CA ALA A 14 -38.93 -24.16 -17.39
C ALA A 14 -38.21 -23.24 -16.40
N LEU A 15 -37.90 -23.71 -15.21
CA LEU A 15 -36.96 -23.05 -14.30
C LEU A 15 -35.54 -23.18 -14.89
N SER A 16 -35.02 -22.10 -15.44
CA SER A 16 -33.61 -21.99 -15.79
C SER A 16 -32.81 -21.83 -14.50
N VAL A 17 -32.19 -22.90 -14.03
CA VAL A 17 -31.18 -22.84 -12.99
C VAL A 17 -29.92 -22.21 -13.61
N VAL A 18 -29.73 -20.91 -13.37
CA VAL A 18 -28.43 -20.27 -13.65
C VAL A 18 -27.44 -20.84 -12.64
N ALA A 19 -26.63 -21.78 -13.09
CA ALA A 19 -25.48 -22.22 -12.33
C ALA A 19 -24.49 -21.04 -12.25
N ILE A 20 -24.45 -20.36 -11.10
CA ILE A 20 -23.39 -19.44 -10.77
C ILE A 20 -22.16 -20.31 -10.57
N THR A 21 -21.37 -20.48 -11.64
CA THR A 21 -20.02 -21.06 -11.52
C THR A 21 -19.14 -20.00 -10.85
N GLY A 22 -19.21 -19.94 -9.50
CA GLY A 22 -18.22 -19.22 -8.73
C GLY A 22 -16.86 -19.78 -9.09
N GLN A 23 -15.92 -18.95 -9.56
CA GLN A 23 -14.51 -19.34 -9.59
C GLN A 23 -14.15 -19.83 -8.18
N PRO A 24 -13.35 -20.89 -8.05
CA PRO A 24 -12.87 -21.31 -6.74
C PRO A 24 -12.18 -20.09 -6.11
N ALA A 25 -12.73 -19.62 -5.00
CA ALA A 25 -12.05 -18.60 -4.20
C ALA A 25 -10.69 -19.23 -3.82
N HIS A 26 -9.61 -18.69 -4.39
CA HIS A 26 -8.29 -19.04 -3.91
C HIS A 26 -8.26 -18.62 -2.44
N ALA A 27 -8.11 -19.61 -1.54
CA ALA A 27 -7.94 -19.28 -0.13
C ALA A 27 -6.72 -18.37 0.02
N ALA A 28 -6.88 -17.27 0.74
CA ALA A 28 -5.76 -16.39 1.03
C ALA A 28 -4.64 -17.21 1.72
N PRO A 29 -3.36 -16.98 1.38
CA PRO A 29 -2.25 -17.58 2.11
C PRO A 29 -2.35 -17.21 3.59
N GLY A 30 -1.97 -18.11 4.47
CA GLY A 30 -1.94 -17.85 5.91
C GLY A 30 -0.91 -16.79 6.25
N ARG A 31 -1.22 -15.96 7.24
CA ARG A 31 -0.27 -15.02 7.84
C ARG A 31 0.70 -15.79 8.74
N ALA A 32 1.96 -15.40 8.72
CA ALA A 32 3.00 -15.97 9.57
C ALA A 32 4.24 -15.06 9.57
N ASP A 33 4.94 -15.02 10.69
CA ASP A 33 6.24 -14.35 10.75
C ASP A 33 7.16 -14.85 9.62
N GLY A 34 7.86 -13.93 8.98
CA GLY A 34 8.76 -14.34 7.92
C GLY A 34 9.24 -13.24 7.00
N LYS A 35 10.09 -13.62 6.07
CA LYS A 35 10.71 -12.74 5.08
C LYS A 35 10.02 -12.95 3.73
N ARG A 36 9.00 -12.15 3.47
CA ARG A 36 8.22 -12.24 2.24
C ARG A 36 8.84 -11.43 1.11
N ILE A 37 8.23 -11.52 -0.04
CA ILE A 37 8.47 -10.57 -1.14
C ILE A 37 8.09 -9.18 -0.63
N THR A 38 9.03 -8.25 -0.66
CA THR A 38 8.82 -6.90 -0.16
C THR A 38 8.89 -5.89 -1.28
N LEU A 39 7.88 -5.04 -1.37
CA LEU A 39 7.80 -3.96 -2.35
C LEU A 39 8.08 -2.62 -1.68
N LEU A 40 9.07 -1.89 -2.17
CA LEU A 40 9.49 -0.57 -1.66
C LEU A 40 8.84 0.52 -2.51
N VAL A 41 7.94 1.32 -1.91
CA VAL A 41 7.12 2.32 -2.61
C VAL A 41 7.57 3.72 -2.21
N HIS A 42 8.12 4.50 -3.16
CA HIS A 42 8.65 5.85 -2.91
C HIS A 42 7.57 6.90 -2.65
N GLY A 43 7.98 8.10 -2.22
CA GLY A 43 7.13 9.25 -1.98
C GLY A 43 6.91 10.15 -3.19
N PHE A 44 6.30 11.32 -2.94
CA PHE A 44 6.16 12.38 -3.93
C PHE A 44 7.53 12.93 -4.32
N ASP A 45 7.68 13.21 -5.60
CA ASP A 45 8.80 13.93 -6.17
C ASP A 45 8.28 14.98 -7.14
N ARG A 46 8.69 16.24 -6.95
CA ARG A 46 8.18 17.38 -7.74
C ARG A 46 8.58 17.28 -9.21
N GLU A 47 9.78 16.78 -9.48
CA GLU A 47 10.34 16.66 -10.83
C GLU A 47 9.91 15.35 -11.51
N ALA A 48 9.26 14.45 -10.77
CA ALA A 48 8.82 13.14 -11.22
C ALA A 48 9.95 12.28 -11.82
N ASP A 49 11.17 12.37 -11.24
CA ASP A 49 12.39 11.73 -11.76
C ASP A 49 13.12 10.83 -10.74
N VAL A 50 12.41 10.23 -9.84
CA VAL A 50 12.92 9.39 -8.75
C VAL A 50 13.90 8.33 -9.24
N ASN A 51 15.08 8.25 -8.62
CA ASN A 51 15.98 7.11 -8.73
C ASN A 51 15.63 6.07 -7.65
N CYS A 52 14.86 5.04 -8.00
CA CYS A 52 14.38 4.04 -7.06
C CYS A 52 15.52 3.32 -6.33
N ALA A 53 16.51 2.81 -7.05
CA ALA A 53 17.62 2.06 -6.46
C ALA A 53 18.44 2.94 -5.50
N GLY A 54 18.71 4.20 -5.87
CA GLY A 54 19.40 5.15 -5.01
C GLY A 54 18.60 5.52 -3.78
N GLY A 55 17.33 5.84 -3.96
CA GLY A 55 16.43 6.24 -2.88
C GLY A 55 16.16 5.15 -1.84
N TRP A 56 16.18 3.88 -2.25
CA TRP A 56 15.93 2.73 -1.40
C TRP A 56 17.16 1.91 -1.03
N LYS A 57 18.38 2.42 -1.36
CA LYS A 57 19.62 1.67 -1.12
C LYS A 57 19.77 1.21 0.34
N SER A 58 19.57 2.09 1.31
CA SER A 58 19.72 1.77 2.73
C SER A 58 18.77 0.67 3.20
N ALA A 59 17.49 0.75 2.78
CA ALA A 59 16.49 -0.25 3.12
C ALA A 59 16.79 -1.60 2.42
N LYS A 60 17.13 -1.58 1.12
CA LYS A 60 17.46 -2.79 0.36
C LYS A 60 18.69 -3.50 0.94
N ASP A 61 19.76 -2.73 1.30
CA ASP A 61 20.96 -3.26 1.95
C ASP A 61 20.63 -3.89 3.31
N LEU A 62 19.82 -3.22 4.15
CA LEU A 62 19.42 -3.73 5.46
C LEU A 62 18.64 -5.03 5.34
N LEU A 63 17.59 -5.05 4.52
CA LEU A 63 16.75 -6.22 4.31
C LEU A 63 17.57 -7.40 3.77
N THR A 64 18.38 -7.16 2.74
CA THR A 64 19.24 -8.20 2.13
C THR A 64 20.26 -8.76 3.13
N ALA A 65 20.92 -7.90 3.91
CA ALA A 65 21.85 -8.32 4.96
C ALA A 65 21.18 -9.17 6.04
N ASN A 66 19.86 -9.00 6.24
CA ASN A 66 19.06 -9.78 7.17
C ASN A 66 18.32 -10.95 6.49
N GLY A 67 18.66 -11.29 5.24
CA GLY A 67 18.24 -12.50 4.54
C GLY A 67 16.93 -12.38 3.75
N TRP A 68 16.45 -11.19 3.44
CA TRP A 68 15.42 -11.01 2.40
C TRP A 68 16.05 -11.23 1.03
N THR A 69 15.43 -12.04 0.19
CA THR A 69 15.92 -12.40 -1.15
C THR A 69 15.13 -11.74 -2.28
N ASN A 70 13.92 -11.28 -2.00
CA ASN A 70 12.99 -10.74 -2.98
C ASN A 70 12.52 -9.35 -2.54
N VAL A 71 13.36 -8.34 -2.77
CA VAL A 71 13.08 -6.93 -2.45
C VAL A 71 13.06 -6.13 -3.75
N TYR A 72 11.90 -5.61 -4.11
CA TYR A 72 11.67 -4.87 -5.34
C TYR A 72 11.28 -3.42 -5.05
N THR A 73 11.64 -2.52 -5.93
CA THR A 73 11.24 -1.11 -5.89
C THR A 73 10.10 -0.86 -6.88
N PHE A 74 9.10 -0.09 -6.47
CA PHE A 74 7.99 0.33 -7.30
C PHE A 74 8.07 1.84 -7.58
N GLY A 75 8.23 2.21 -8.85
CA GLY A 75 8.20 3.58 -9.34
C GLY A 75 6.89 3.86 -10.07
N TYR A 76 6.38 5.09 -9.94
CA TYR A 76 5.12 5.50 -10.54
C TYR A 76 5.19 6.87 -11.25
N TYR A 77 6.39 7.23 -11.68
CA TYR A 77 6.62 8.37 -12.56
C TYR A 77 7.27 7.91 -13.85
N THR A 78 6.85 8.49 -14.97
CA THR A 78 7.45 8.21 -16.29
C THR A 78 8.96 8.49 -16.30
N GLY A 79 9.40 9.56 -15.59
CA GLY A 79 10.81 9.90 -15.42
C GLY A 79 11.59 9.04 -14.44
N ALA A 80 10.93 8.20 -13.64
CA ALA A 80 11.61 7.38 -12.64
C ALA A 80 12.59 6.39 -13.28
N THR A 81 13.74 6.21 -12.63
CA THR A 81 14.86 5.40 -13.11
C THR A 81 15.26 4.33 -12.10
N ASN A 82 15.90 3.27 -12.58
CA ASN A 82 16.45 2.18 -11.75
C ASN A 82 15.40 1.56 -10.80
N CYS A 83 14.14 1.49 -11.23
CA CYS A 83 13.08 0.81 -10.52
C CYS A 83 12.95 -0.63 -11.02
N ASP A 84 12.76 -1.60 -10.10
CA ASP A 84 12.53 -2.99 -10.48
C ASP A 84 11.16 -3.16 -11.16
N VAL A 85 10.18 -2.37 -10.72
CA VAL A 85 8.84 -2.24 -11.30
C VAL A 85 8.56 -0.76 -11.53
N LYS A 86 8.06 -0.40 -12.71
CA LYS A 86 7.69 0.99 -13.00
C LYS A 86 6.36 1.04 -13.75
N VAL A 87 5.48 1.95 -13.33
CA VAL A 87 4.30 2.37 -14.07
C VAL A 87 4.45 3.82 -14.50
N ASP A 88 3.79 4.20 -15.57
CA ASP A 88 3.83 5.58 -16.07
C ASP A 88 2.86 6.47 -15.29
N GLY A 89 3.32 7.68 -15.00
CA GLY A 89 2.55 8.70 -14.33
C GLY A 89 3.30 10.02 -14.25
N THR A 90 2.61 11.03 -13.76
CA THR A 90 3.14 12.37 -13.48
C THR A 90 2.67 12.83 -12.10
N THR A 91 3.09 13.99 -11.66
CA THR A 91 2.60 14.61 -10.42
C THR A 91 1.10 14.96 -10.47
N ASP A 92 0.47 14.93 -11.66
CA ASP A 92 -0.97 15.13 -11.87
C ASP A 92 -1.75 13.81 -11.98
N THR A 93 -1.06 12.67 -11.96
CA THR A 93 -1.72 11.37 -11.81
C THR A 93 -2.20 11.23 -10.37
N ARG A 94 -3.52 11.19 -10.17
CA ARG A 94 -4.14 11.08 -8.84
C ARG A 94 -3.58 9.91 -8.05
N ILE A 95 -3.40 10.07 -6.74
CA ILE A 95 -2.89 8.99 -5.87
C ILE A 95 -3.77 7.75 -5.95
N GLN A 96 -5.08 7.92 -6.11
CA GLN A 96 -6.01 6.81 -6.32
C GLN A 96 -5.68 5.99 -7.57
N GLU A 97 -5.33 6.64 -8.68
CA GLU A 97 -4.94 5.95 -9.91
C GLU A 97 -3.59 5.23 -9.76
N VAL A 98 -2.61 5.87 -9.12
CA VAL A 98 -1.34 5.20 -8.79
C VAL A 98 -1.59 3.96 -7.91
N GLY A 99 -2.49 4.07 -6.93
CA GLY A 99 -2.93 2.94 -6.10
C GLY A 99 -3.58 1.82 -6.92
N ARG A 100 -4.36 2.16 -7.95
CA ARG A 100 -4.96 1.17 -8.86
C ARG A 100 -3.89 0.42 -9.66
N GLN A 101 -2.89 1.13 -10.17
CA GLN A 101 -1.77 0.52 -10.90
C GLN A 101 -0.92 -0.36 -9.98
N LEU A 102 -0.67 0.06 -8.74
CA LEU A 102 -0.04 -0.79 -7.72
C LEU A 102 -0.87 -2.05 -7.45
N ALA A 103 -2.19 -1.91 -7.29
CA ALA A 103 -3.08 -3.04 -7.04
C ALA A 103 -3.03 -4.07 -8.18
N TRP A 104 -3.07 -3.62 -9.44
CA TRP A 104 -2.93 -4.51 -10.60
C TRP A 104 -1.58 -5.20 -10.65
N THR A 105 -0.48 -4.49 -10.35
CA THR A 105 0.86 -5.04 -10.26
C THR A 105 0.93 -6.15 -9.22
N VAL A 106 0.44 -5.88 -8.00
CA VAL A 106 0.44 -6.85 -6.91
C VAL A 106 -0.45 -8.06 -7.24
N TYR A 107 -1.61 -7.85 -7.81
CA TYR A 107 -2.49 -8.93 -8.22
C TYR A 107 -1.85 -9.80 -9.31
N TYR A 108 -1.35 -9.20 -10.37
CA TYR A 108 -0.85 -9.91 -11.54
C TYR A 108 0.38 -10.78 -11.21
N TYR A 109 1.33 -10.26 -10.44
CA TYR A 109 2.57 -10.98 -10.17
C TYR A 109 2.49 -11.90 -8.96
N TRP A 110 1.65 -11.60 -7.98
CA TRP A 110 1.66 -12.30 -6.70
C TRP A 110 0.29 -12.79 -6.24
N SER A 111 -0.64 -11.91 -5.92
CA SER A 111 -1.92 -12.30 -5.30
C SER A 111 -2.73 -13.26 -6.16
N GLY A 112 -2.81 -13.02 -7.48
CA GLY A 112 -3.49 -13.91 -8.43
C GLY A 112 -2.86 -15.31 -8.57
N ARG A 113 -1.66 -15.48 -8.01
CA ARG A 113 -0.92 -16.75 -7.95
C ARG A 113 -0.89 -17.36 -6.53
N GLY A 114 -1.68 -16.81 -5.61
CA GLY A 114 -1.74 -17.26 -4.22
C GLY A 114 -0.53 -16.87 -3.37
N VAL A 115 0.23 -15.83 -3.77
CA VAL A 115 1.43 -15.37 -3.06
C VAL A 115 1.12 -14.08 -2.33
N GLY A 116 1.40 -14.02 -1.02
CA GLY A 116 1.37 -12.82 -0.20
C GLY A 116 2.66 -12.01 -0.30
N ILE A 117 2.55 -10.70 -0.16
CA ILE A 117 3.69 -9.77 -0.14
C ILE A 117 3.57 -8.80 1.02
N ASP A 118 4.67 -8.10 1.31
CA ASP A 118 4.73 -6.97 2.21
C ASP A 118 5.09 -5.69 1.47
N ILE A 119 4.76 -4.55 2.06
CA ILE A 119 5.09 -3.24 1.51
C ILE A 119 5.83 -2.40 2.57
N MET A 120 6.96 -1.81 2.19
CA MET A 120 7.56 -0.70 2.92
C MET A 120 7.45 0.55 2.07
N ALA A 121 6.81 1.57 2.59
CA ALA A 121 6.48 2.78 1.84
C ALA A 121 6.98 4.04 2.54
N HIS A 122 7.47 5.01 1.79
CA HIS A 122 7.90 6.30 2.29
C HIS A 122 6.96 7.42 1.82
N SER A 123 6.64 8.35 2.73
CA SER A 123 5.89 9.55 2.37
C SER A 123 4.55 9.22 1.66
N MET A 124 4.24 9.87 0.54
CA MET A 124 3.06 9.59 -0.29
C MET A 124 2.89 8.10 -0.66
N GLY A 125 3.99 7.33 -0.74
CA GLY A 125 3.94 5.90 -1.05
C GLY A 125 3.07 5.08 -0.10
N GLY A 126 2.97 5.48 1.17
CA GLY A 126 2.04 4.85 2.12
C GLY A 126 0.58 5.13 1.79
N LEU A 127 0.27 6.31 1.27
CA LEU A 127 -1.08 6.63 0.77
C LEU A 127 -1.41 5.85 -0.50
N VAL A 128 -0.44 5.66 -1.40
CA VAL A 128 -0.56 4.80 -2.59
C VAL A 128 -0.88 3.36 -2.18
N SER A 129 -0.17 2.83 -1.17
CA SER A 129 -0.38 1.47 -0.66
C SER A 129 -1.77 1.30 -0.04
N ARG A 130 -2.22 2.27 0.75
CA ARG A 130 -3.59 2.29 1.30
C ARG A 130 -4.64 2.40 0.21
N ALA A 131 -4.38 3.22 -0.84
CA ALA A 131 -5.29 3.38 -1.96
C ALA A 131 -5.45 2.07 -2.75
N ALA A 132 -4.38 1.27 -2.89
CA ALA A 132 -4.45 -0.05 -3.51
C ALA A 132 -5.44 -0.96 -2.78
N ILE A 133 -5.36 -1.06 -1.46
CA ILE A 133 -6.28 -1.87 -0.65
C ILE A 133 -7.70 -1.31 -0.67
N GLU A 134 -7.88 0.00 -0.43
CA GLU A 134 -9.20 0.60 -0.36
C GLU A 134 -9.96 0.52 -1.70
N GLY A 135 -9.25 0.72 -2.81
CA GLY A 135 -9.83 0.60 -4.14
C GLY A 135 -10.29 -0.82 -4.46
N VAL A 136 -9.50 -1.83 -4.13
CA VAL A 136 -9.88 -3.25 -4.27
C VAL A 136 -11.07 -3.58 -3.38
N ARG A 137 -11.04 -3.16 -2.13
CA ARG A 137 -12.15 -3.37 -1.18
C ARG A 137 -13.47 -2.77 -1.68
N ARG A 138 -13.43 -1.59 -2.32
CA ARG A 138 -14.65 -0.90 -2.80
C ARG A 138 -15.12 -1.35 -4.16
N TYR A 139 -14.19 -1.64 -5.06
CA TYR A 139 -14.45 -1.74 -6.49
C TYR A 139 -13.89 -3.00 -7.12
N GLY A 140 -13.28 -3.89 -6.34
CA GLY A 140 -12.69 -5.14 -6.83
C GLY A 140 -13.73 -5.99 -7.55
N ALA A 141 -13.39 -6.45 -8.75
CA ALA A 141 -14.27 -7.25 -9.58
C ALA A 141 -13.52 -8.45 -10.19
N ALA A 142 -14.23 -9.54 -10.41
CA ALA A 142 -13.68 -10.72 -11.07
C ALA A 142 -13.17 -10.36 -12.47
N VAL A 143 -12.01 -10.91 -12.81
CA VAL A 143 -11.36 -10.76 -14.12
C VAL A 143 -11.06 -12.12 -14.71
N THR A 144 -11.06 -12.21 -16.03
CA THR A 144 -10.63 -13.43 -16.73
C THR A 144 -9.17 -13.31 -17.17
N ALA A 145 -8.53 -14.42 -17.47
CA ALA A 145 -7.14 -14.40 -17.96
C ALA A 145 -7.00 -13.60 -19.28
N THR A 146 -8.08 -13.47 -20.06
CA THR A 146 -8.09 -12.73 -21.32
C THR A 146 -8.18 -11.22 -21.10
N ASP A 147 -8.60 -10.76 -19.91
CA ASP A 147 -8.67 -9.34 -19.56
C ASP A 147 -7.30 -8.80 -19.12
N LEU A 148 -6.34 -9.69 -18.86
CA LEU A 148 -5.04 -9.33 -18.33
C LEU A 148 -3.99 -9.18 -19.46
N PRO A 149 -3.08 -8.20 -19.37
CA PRO A 149 -1.99 -8.08 -20.32
C PRO A 149 -1.05 -9.29 -20.23
N GLN A 150 -0.41 -9.64 -21.35
CA GLN A 150 0.62 -10.68 -21.38
C GLN A 150 1.98 -10.02 -21.18
N LEU A 151 2.48 -10.02 -19.94
CA LEU A 151 3.76 -9.43 -19.57
C LEU A 151 4.82 -10.52 -19.37
N ALA A 152 5.99 -10.32 -19.94
CA ALA A 152 7.10 -11.27 -19.82
C ALA A 152 7.86 -11.10 -18.49
N SER A 153 7.89 -9.88 -17.95
CA SER A 153 8.65 -9.57 -16.73
C SER A 153 8.04 -8.39 -15.95
N LEU A 154 8.52 -8.18 -14.73
CA LEU A 154 8.19 -7.00 -13.91
C LEU A 154 8.56 -5.67 -14.61
N ALA A 155 9.57 -5.66 -15.48
CA ALA A 155 9.96 -4.46 -16.21
C ALA A 155 8.92 -4.03 -17.26
N ASP A 156 8.03 -4.93 -17.68
CA ASP A 156 7.03 -4.64 -18.70
C ASP A 156 5.76 -4.00 -18.13
N VAL A 157 5.68 -3.82 -16.81
CA VAL A 157 4.50 -3.26 -16.11
C VAL A 157 4.13 -1.87 -16.61
N GLY A 158 5.13 -1.02 -16.92
CA GLY A 158 4.92 0.34 -17.41
C GLY A 158 4.18 0.42 -18.75
N THR A 159 4.27 -0.64 -19.58
CA THR A 159 3.57 -0.73 -20.86
C THR A 159 2.24 -1.47 -20.77
N ALA A 160 1.85 -1.91 -19.59
CA ALA A 160 0.66 -2.72 -19.37
C ALA A 160 -0.62 -1.93 -19.58
N ALA A 161 -1.47 -2.40 -20.46
CA ALA A 161 -2.85 -1.94 -20.58
C ALA A 161 -3.71 -2.63 -19.49
N TRP A 162 -3.63 -2.14 -18.25
CA TRP A 162 -4.45 -2.66 -17.17
C TRP A 162 -5.94 -2.43 -17.40
N PRO A 163 -6.83 -3.34 -16.96
CA PRO A 163 -8.26 -3.08 -16.96
C PRO A 163 -8.59 -1.77 -16.24
N SER A 164 -9.63 -1.08 -16.68
CA SER A 164 -10.05 0.20 -16.09
C SER A 164 -10.58 0.10 -14.65
N GLY A 165 -11.00 -1.11 -14.23
CA GLY A 165 -11.44 -1.43 -12.88
C GLY A 165 -10.30 -1.76 -11.92
N TRP A 166 -10.66 -2.40 -10.82
CA TRP A 166 -9.74 -2.85 -9.77
C TRP A 166 -9.68 -4.38 -9.76
N PRO A 167 -8.53 -4.98 -9.40
CA PRO A 167 -8.42 -6.42 -9.30
C PRO A 167 -9.33 -6.98 -8.20
N PRO A 168 -9.67 -8.27 -8.25
CA PRO A 168 -10.68 -8.87 -7.36
C PRO A 168 -10.25 -8.93 -5.89
N TYR A 169 -8.97 -9.08 -5.61
CA TYR A 169 -8.40 -9.17 -4.26
C TYR A 169 -6.90 -8.88 -4.25
N LEU A 170 -6.37 -8.62 -3.06
CA LEU A 170 -4.92 -8.49 -2.80
C LEU A 170 -4.52 -9.35 -1.60
N TYR A 171 -3.29 -9.86 -1.63
CA TYR A 171 -2.64 -10.55 -0.53
C TYR A 171 -1.44 -9.72 -0.07
N ILE A 172 -1.70 -8.73 0.78
CA ILE A 172 -0.69 -7.87 1.41
C ILE A 172 -0.78 -8.15 2.91
N GLU A 173 0.29 -8.71 3.50
CA GLU A 173 0.32 -9.06 4.91
C GLU A 173 0.69 -7.86 5.75
N ASP A 174 1.84 -7.22 5.48
CA ASP A 174 2.33 -6.12 6.25
C ASP A 174 2.53 -4.86 5.41
N ILE A 175 2.18 -3.71 5.98
CA ILE A 175 2.49 -2.40 5.42
C ILE A 175 3.23 -1.57 6.48
N VAL A 176 4.49 -1.30 6.21
CA VAL A 176 5.30 -0.35 6.97
C VAL A 176 5.29 0.99 6.26
N THR A 177 4.95 2.06 6.98
CA THR A 177 5.00 3.42 6.44
C THR A 177 6.01 4.29 7.19
N LEU A 178 6.79 5.04 6.44
CA LEU A 178 7.88 5.89 6.91
C LEU A 178 7.56 7.34 6.55
N GLY A 179 7.17 8.17 7.50
CA GLY A 179 6.81 9.57 7.27
C GLY A 179 5.64 9.76 6.31
N THR A 180 4.62 8.89 6.36
CA THR A 180 3.45 8.98 5.47
C THR A 180 2.42 9.96 6.01
N PRO A 181 1.91 10.91 5.21
CA PRO A 181 0.91 11.88 5.68
C PRO A 181 -0.50 11.25 5.76
N HIS A 182 -0.73 10.38 6.72
CA HIS A 182 -2.01 9.65 6.86
C HIS A 182 -3.22 10.55 7.15
N LYS A 183 -3.01 11.70 7.80
CA LYS A 183 -4.02 12.74 8.03
C LYS A 183 -3.90 13.92 7.06
N GLY A 184 -2.92 13.84 6.17
CA GLY A 184 -2.63 14.91 5.21
C GLY A 184 -1.50 15.81 5.65
N ILE A 185 -1.28 16.82 4.85
CA ILE A 185 -0.25 17.84 5.02
C ILE A 185 -0.92 19.20 5.03
N SER A 186 -0.49 20.06 5.95
CA SER A 186 -0.88 21.46 6.04
C SER A 186 0.32 22.38 5.79
N GLY A 187 0.10 23.65 5.48
CA GLY A 187 1.15 24.66 5.38
C GLY A 187 1.94 24.63 4.07
N VAL A 188 3.24 24.34 4.10
CA VAL A 188 4.19 24.56 2.98
C VAL A 188 3.79 23.86 1.67
N LEU A 189 3.06 22.74 1.73
CA LEU A 189 2.59 22.02 0.54
C LEU A 189 1.26 22.55 -0.02
N GLU A 190 0.62 23.52 0.59
CA GLU A 190 -0.57 24.14 0.00
C GLU A 190 -0.27 24.80 -1.36
N ALA A 191 0.92 25.42 -1.50
CA ALA A 191 1.36 25.94 -2.80
C ALA A 191 1.56 24.87 -3.87
N CYS A 192 2.02 23.67 -3.48
CA CYS A 192 2.13 22.52 -4.37
C CYS A 192 0.76 22.05 -4.87
N ALA A 193 -0.26 22.11 -4.04
CA ALA A 193 -1.62 21.69 -4.39
C ALA A 193 -2.28 22.58 -5.47
N LEU A 194 -1.72 23.76 -5.75
CA LEU A 194 -2.17 24.61 -6.85
C LEU A 194 -1.66 24.16 -8.23
N THR A 195 -0.64 23.31 -8.25
CA THR A 195 0.08 22.91 -9.47
C THR A 195 0.15 21.41 -9.70
N HIS A 196 -0.14 20.59 -8.67
CA HIS A 196 -0.02 19.14 -8.74
C HIS A 196 -1.19 18.44 -8.05
N GLU A 197 -1.87 17.56 -8.77
CA GLU A 197 -3.01 16.79 -8.23
C GLU A 197 -2.62 15.91 -7.04
N GLN A 198 -1.43 15.33 -7.03
CA GLN A 198 -0.94 14.52 -5.90
C GLN A 198 -0.81 15.34 -4.61
N CYS A 199 -0.37 16.59 -4.69
CA CYS A 199 -0.35 17.48 -3.54
C CYS A 199 -1.76 17.85 -3.09
N SER A 200 -2.67 18.06 -4.03
CA SER A 200 -4.09 18.29 -3.74
C SER A 200 -4.73 17.11 -3.03
N ASP A 201 -4.39 15.87 -3.44
CA ASP A 201 -4.83 14.65 -2.77
C ASP A 201 -4.28 14.55 -1.33
N MET A 202 -3.03 14.95 -1.10
CA MET A 202 -2.39 14.89 0.21
C MET A 202 -2.84 16.00 1.19
N ARG A 203 -3.59 17.02 0.76
CA ARG A 203 -4.06 18.08 1.66
C ARG A 203 -4.93 17.50 2.77
N GLU A 204 -4.76 18.02 3.97
CA GLU A 204 -5.65 17.74 5.09
C GLU A 204 -7.11 18.02 4.70
N GLY A 205 -8.02 17.09 5.02
CA GLY A 205 -9.44 17.19 4.67
C GLY A 205 -9.76 16.98 3.19
N SER A 206 -8.82 16.57 2.36
CA SER A 206 -9.06 16.31 0.94
C SER A 206 -10.12 15.22 0.72
N GLY A 207 -10.78 15.27 -0.44
CA GLY A 207 -11.71 14.21 -0.86
C GLY A 207 -11.03 12.84 -0.97
N PHE A 208 -9.74 12.81 -1.35
CA PHE A 208 -8.96 11.58 -1.40
C PHE A 208 -8.72 10.98 -0.01
N LEU A 209 -8.28 11.75 0.97
CA LEU A 209 -8.10 11.27 2.34
C LEU A 209 -9.42 10.83 2.99
N SER A 210 -10.50 11.54 2.69
CA SER A 210 -11.86 11.15 3.11
C SER A 210 -12.29 9.82 2.47
N TRP A 211 -11.93 9.60 1.21
CA TRP A 211 -12.18 8.33 0.52
C TRP A 211 -11.35 7.19 1.10
N LEU A 212 -10.08 7.40 1.47
CA LEU A 212 -9.24 6.40 2.15
C LEU A 212 -9.80 5.99 3.52
N GLY A 213 -10.28 6.94 4.30
CA GLY A 213 -10.82 6.71 5.65
C GLY A 213 -9.82 6.06 6.61
N GLY A 214 -10.27 5.09 7.43
CA GLY A 214 -9.43 4.32 8.34
C GLY A 214 -8.49 3.33 7.62
N LEU A 215 -7.57 2.72 8.36
CA LEU A 215 -6.72 1.64 7.84
C LEU A 215 -7.59 0.44 7.47
N LYS A 216 -7.32 -0.15 6.32
CA LYS A 216 -8.08 -1.29 5.78
C LYS A 216 -7.14 -2.44 5.50
N SER A 217 -7.62 -3.64 5.72
CA SER A 217 -6.89 -4.87 5.42
C SER A 217 -7.22 -5.38 4.02
N SER A 218 -6.23 -6.01 3.39
CA SER A 218 -6.43 -6.88 2.23
C SER A 218 -7.14 -8.18 2.63
N GLU A 219 -7.42 -9.04 1.66
CA GLU A 219 -7.99 -10.38 1.92
C GLU A 219 -7.09 -11.26 2.79
N MET A 220 -5.82 -10.93 2.93
CA MET A 220 -4.88 -11.64 3.79
C MET A 220 -4.93 -11.16 5.26
N GLY A 221 -5.56 -10.02 5.53
CA GLY A 221 -5.54 -9.39 6.84
C GLY A 221 -4.27 -8.57 7.05
N THR A 222 -4.24 -7.34 6.53
CA THR A 222 -3.03 -6.48 6.56
C THR A 222 -2.79 -5.90 7.94
N ASP A 223 -1.56 -6.00 8.43
CA ASP A 223 -1.07 -5.28 9.58
C ASP A 223 -0.34 -4.00 9.18
N TYR A 224 -0.33 -2.99 10.07
CA TYR A 224 0.26 -1.69 9.78
C TYR A 224 1.23 -1.26 10.86
N THR A 225 2.47 -0.92 10.43
CA THR A 225 3.47 -0.25 11.26
C THR A 225 3.66 1.17 10.75
N LEU A 226 3.29 2.17 11.55
CA LEU A 226 3.34 3.58 11.19
C LEU A 226 4.50 4.27 11.89
N LEU A 227 5.47 4.78 11.15
CA LEU A 227 6.66 5.42 11.72
C LEU A 227 6.75 6.88 11.25
N GLY A 228 6.87 7.80 12.20
CA GLY A 228 6.99 9.23 11.96
C GLY A 228 8.14 9.86 12.76
N SER A 229 8.46 11.12 12.47
CA SER A 229 9.42 11.90 13.25
C SER A 229 8.79 13.23 13.69
N GLY A 230 9.02 13.61 14.92
CA GLY A 230 8.65 14.92 15.45
C GLY A 230 9.54 16.07 14.91
N TYR A 231 10.56 15.72 14.14
CA TYR A 231 11.46 16.67 13.45
C TYR A 231 11.41 16.52 11.92
N ASP A 232 10.43 15.81 11.42
CA ASP A 232 10.15 15.76 9.99
C ASP A 232 9.68 17.14 9.51
N ASP A 233 10.37 17.71 8.53
CA ASP A 233 10.13 19.05 8.00
C ASP A 233 9.03 19.08 6.92
N THR A 234 8.47 17.94 6.60
CA THR A 234 7.51 17.74 5.52
C THR A 234 6.19 17.17 6.02
N VAL A 235 6.25 16.16 6.88
CA VAL A 235 5.08 15.46 7.42
C VAL A 235 5.10 15.50 8.94
N ASP A 236 4.10 16.11 9.54
CA ASP A 236 3.95 16.11 10.99
C ASP A 236 3.91 14.69 11.56
N GLY A 237 4.64 14.47 12.68
CA GLY A 237 4.76 13.16 13.30
C GLY A 237 3.41 12.56 13.71
N GLU A 238 2.44 13.37 14.16
CA GLU A 238 1.09 12.90 14.44
C GLU A 238 0.34 12.49 13.17
N SER A 239 0.54 13.22 12.06
CA SER A 239 -0.01 12.83 10.77
C SER A 239 0.58 11.49 10.32
N ALA A 240 1.88 11.27 10.52
CA ALA A 240 2.58 10.05 10.15
C ALA A 240 2.08 8.81 10.92
N VAL A 241 1.68 8.96 12.18
CA VAL A 241 1.07 7.89 12.99
C VAL A 241 -0.46 7.97 13.04
N LYS A 242 -1.06 8.68 12.09
CA LYS A 242 -2.52 8.84 11.97
C LYS A 242 -3.18 9.42 13.23
N GLY A 243 -2.46 10.23 13.99
CA GLY A 243 -2.95 10.86 15.23
C GLY A 243 -3.24 9.86 16.34
N TRP A 244 -2.58 8.69 16.33
CA TRP A 244 -2.80 7.63 17.29
C TRP A 244 -4.27 7.14 17.36
N ASP A 245 -4.97 7.16 16.22
CA ASP A 245 -6.34 6.68 16.12
C ASP A 245 -6.44 5.20 16.56
N SER A 246 -7.61 4.78 16.96
CA SER A 246 -7.85 3.43 17.52
C SER A 246 -7.62 2.27 16.54
N ASP A 247 -7.54 2.56 15.25
CA ASP A 247 -7.22 1.57 14.21
C ASP A 247 -5.69 1.42 13.97
N VAL A 248 -4.85 2.15 14.74
CA VAL A 248 -3.39 2.07 14.69
C VAL A 248 -2.90 1.18 15.82
N SER A 249 -2.31 0.05 15.47
CA SER A 249 -1.81 -0.94 16.43
C SER A 249 -0.31 -0.85 16.68
N HIS A 250 0.47 -0.55 15.63
CA HIS A 250 1.93 -0.44 15.70
C HIS A 250 2.35 0.92 15.15
N ALA A 251 2.90 1.79 16.01
CA ALA A 251 3.36 3.10 15.61
C ALA A 251 4.49 3.62 16.49
N ALA A 252 5.36 4.48 15.93
CA ALA A 252 6.32 5.24 16.69
C ALA A 252 6.57 6.62 16.09
N VAL A 253 6.72 7.62 16.95
CA VAL A 253 7.19 8.96 16.60
C VAL A 253 8.57 9.16 17.22
N TYR A 254 9.56 9.35 16.38
CA TYR A 254 10.95 9.55 16.74
C TYR A 254 11.24 11.01 17.08
N TYR A 255 12.09 11.24 18.07
CA TYR A 255 12.52 12.56 18.49
C TYR A 255 14.04 12.70 18.33
N LYS A 256 14.80 12.75 19.42
CA LYS A 256 16.24 12.99 19.39
C LYS A 256 17.04 11.75 19.77
N ALA A 257 18.18 11.57 19.11
CA ALA A 257 19.21 10.67 19.57
C ALA A 257 19.92 11.21 20.82
N SER A 258 20.73 10.38 21.46
CA SER A 258 21.49 10.76 22.69
C SER A 258 22.50 11.88 22.46
N ASP A 259 23.00 12.05 21.24
CA ASP A 259 23.92 13.11 20.81
C ASP A 259 23.18 14.37 20.32
N GLY A 260 21.84 14.35 20.32
CA GLY A 260 20.98 15.46 19.93
C GLY A 260 20.58 15.45 18.45
N ASP A 261 21.02 14.44 17.68
CA ASP A 261 20.64 14.27 16.28
C ASP A 261 19.12 13.99 16.12
N THR A 262 18.59 14.32 14.96
CA THR A 262 17.14 14.24 14.65
C THR A 262 16.94 13.55 13.31
N ILE A 263 15.72 13.06 13.05
CA ILE A 263 15.39 12.37 11.80
C ILE A 263 14.52 13.30 10.95
N THR A 264 15.03 13.69 9.79
CA THR A 264 14.31 14.43 8.76
C THR A 264 13.40 13.50 7.92
N HIS A 265 12.55 14.09 7.08
CA HIS A 265 11.67 13.34 6.18
C HIS A 265 12.40 12.28 5.34
N THR A 266 13.52 12.67 4.73
CA THR A 266 14.31 11.75 3.90
C THR A 266 14.99 10.67 4.72
N GLU A 267 15.45 11.00 5.92
CA GLU A 267 16.17 10.07 6.81
C GLU A 267 15.26 8.99 7.38
N MET A 268 13.95 9.18 7.41
CA MET A 268 13.00 8.12 7.74
C MET A 268 13.23 6.84 6.93
N ARG A 269 13.65 6.95 5.67
CA ARG A 269 13.92 5.80 4.78
C ARG A 269 15.40 5.43 4.66
N THR A 270 16.29 6.09 5.39
CA THR A 270 17.75 5.84 5.28
C THR A 270 18.41 5.53 6.62
N GLU A 271 17.84 5.99 7.74
CA GLU A 271 18.43 5.80 9.07
C GLU A 271 18.22 4.36 9.59
N LYS A 272 19.32 3.70 9.90
CA LYS A 272 19.38 2.30 10.34
C LYS A 272 20.39 2.01 11.43
N ALA A 273 21.10 3.02 11.91
CA ALA A 273 22.24 2.84 12.81
C ALA A 273 21.99 3.39 14.22
N THR A 274 21.34 4.56 14.33
CA THR A 274 21.21 5.31 15.57
C THR A 274 19.87 5.06 16.24
N ALA A 275 19.89 4.76 17.55
CA ALA A 275 18.67 4.71 18.35
C ALA A 275 18.22 6.12 18.76
N PHE A 276 16.93 6.37 18.72
CA PHE A 276 16.33 7.67 19.04
C PHE A 276 15.34 7.55 20.18
N ASP A 277 15.20 8.58 20.97
CA ASP A 277 14.05 8.70 21.87
C ASP A 277 12.78 8.70 21.01
N ALA A 278 11.84 7.83 21.31
CA ALA A 278 10.60 7.69 20.59
C ALA A 278 9.44 7.46 21.53
N GLU A 279 8.30 8.02 21.19
CA GLU A 279 7.01 7.62 21.73
C GLU A 279 6.46 6.52 20.82
N TRP A 280 6.04 5.41 21.41
CA TRP A 280 5.59 4.26 20.65
C TRP A 280 4.30 3.65 21.21
N ARG A 281 3.58 2.98 20.35
CA ARG A 281 2.41 2.17 20.67
C ARG A 281 2.51 0.83 19.94
N ASN A 282 2.21 -0.25 20.66
CA ASN A 282 2.23 -1.61 20.14
C ASN A 282 1.00 -2.35 20.67
N LEU A 283 -0.07 -2.39 19.91
CA LEU A 283 -1.42 -2.82 20.35
C LEU A 283 -1.90 -2.03 21.58
N ASP A 284 -2.08 -2.72 22.72
CA ASP A 284 -2.54 -2.13 23.98
C ASP A 284 -1.39 -1.58 24.84
N ASP A 285 -0.14 -1.86 24.46
CA ASP A 285 1.04 -1.36 25.15
C ASP A 285 1.57 -0.07 24.50
N HIS A 286 2.09 0.83 25.30
CA HIS A 286 2.64 2.10 24.83
C HIS A 286 3.71 2.61 25.80
N GLY A 287 4.63 3.40 25.27
CA GLY A 287 5.69 3.94 26.09
C GLY A 287 6.52 4.99 25.37
N ARG A 288 7.57 5.43 26.08
CA ARG A 288 8.59 6.32 25.54
C ARG A 288 9.96 5.87 26.01
N GLY A 289 10.93 5.95 25.12
CA GLY A 289 12.32 5.61 25.39
C GLY A 289 13.12 5.46 24.12
N TYR A 290 14.36 5.01 24.25
CA TYR A 290 15.20 4.75 23.09
C TYR A 290 14.69 3.54 22.32
N TYR A 291 14.46 3.73 21.03
CA TYR A 291 13.85 2.78 20.12
C TYR A 291 14.77 2.54 18.91
N SER A 292 14.66 1.37 18.29
CA SER A 292 15.42 1.04 17.08
C SER A 292 15.18 2.07 15.97
N PRO A 293 16.17 2.39 15.13
CA PRO A 293 15.99 3.37 14.06
C PRO A 293 14.89 2.95 13.08
N PRO A 294 14.31 3.91 12.33
CA PRO A 294 13.09 3.67 11.53
C PRO A 294 13.18 2.47 10.59
N LEU A 295 14.30 2.31 9.86
CA LEU A 295 14.44 1.17 8.96
C LEU A 295 14.54 -0.17 9.68
N VAL A 296 15.18 -0.21 10.84
CA VAL A 296 15.26 -1.46 11.64
C VAL A 296 13.90 -1.80 12.21
N GLN A 297 13.19 -0.82 12.72
CA GLN A 297 11.82 -1.03 13.21
C GLN A 297 10.88 -1.43 12.08
N GLY A 298 11.02 -0.79 10.92
CA GLY A 298 10.28 -1.18 9.72
C GLY A 298 10.59 -2.62 9.27
N MET A 299 11.85 -3.05 9.37
CA MET A 299 12.22 -4.45 9.10
C MET A 299 11.52 -5.42 10.08
N TYR A 300 11.42 -5.06 11.35
CA TYR A 300 10.66 -5.87 12.31
C TYR A 300 9.16 -5.90 11.98
N GLY A 301 8.59 -4.78 11.53
CA GLY A 301 7.20 -4.71 11.08
C GLY A 301 6.90 -5.52 9.82
N LEU A 302 7.91 -5.77 8.96
CA LEU A 302 7.79 -6.68 7.82
C LEU A 302 7.98 -8.15 8.18
N TYR A 303 8.59 -8.44 9.33
CA TYR A 303 8.89 -9.82 9.74
C TYR A 303 7.79 -10.41 10.60
N ASN A 304 7.23 -9.62 11.50
CA ASN A 304 6.30 -10.06 12.52
C ASN A 304 4.86 -9.68 12.09
N HIS A 305 3.96 -10.62 12.11
CA HIS A 305 2.58 -10.41 11.66
C HIS A 305 1.61 -9.96 12.76
N MET A 306 2.05 -9.84 14.00
CA MET A 306 1.18 -9.42 15.13
C MET A 306 1.89 -8.55 16.16
N LEU A 307 2.91 -9.07 16.85
CA LEU A 307 3.58 -8.40 17.98
C LEU A 307 5.08 -8.49 17.81
N TYR A 308 5.79 -7.39 18.06
CA TYR A 308 7.24 -7.35 18.07
C TYR A 308 7.77 -6.22 18.96
#